data_4dfe7a5b714c9b02ac9a9722c4aabbbe
#
_entry.id   4dfe7a5b714c9b02ac9a9722c4aabbbe
#
_cell.length_a   1.000
_cell.length_b   1.000
_cell.length_c   1.000
_cell.angle_alpha   90.00
_cell.angle_beta   90.00
_cell.angle_gamma   90.00
#
_symmetry.space_group_name_H-M   'P 1'
#
loop_
_entity.id
_entity.type
_entity.pdbx_description
1 polymer ?
#
loop_
_entity_poly.entity_id
_entity_poly.type
_entity_poly.pdbx_seq_one_letter_code
_entity_poly.pdbx_strand_id
1 'polypeptide(L)'
;DDFRGFNSVSDMYTEWRDVHVNPEVALSPDRSEYIKQLPFSKDDVHAVRGGEQQAIADITPKYMEDLDQRWMDYGVKFLDKMAKSDKPFFLYYGTRGCHFDNYPNAKYAGSSPARTSYGDCMVEMNDVFANLYKTLEKNGQLDNTLIVFTSDNGPEAEVPPHGRTPFRGAKGSTWEGGVRVPTFVYWKGMIQPRKSDGIVDLADLFPTALDLAGHPGAKVANLVPKTTFIDGVDQTSFFLEQMVSLTVRPSTTSSTVNSLLCVWMSSSITS
;
A
#
# COMPACT_ATOMS: atom_id res chain seq x y z
N ASP A 1 14.88 -7.75 6.66
CA ASP A 1 14.12 -7.09 5.61
C ASP A 1 13.95 -8.06 4.44
N ASP A 2 12.76 -8.13 3.91
CA ASP A 2 12.34 -9.09 2.89
C ASP A 2 11.40 -8.33 1.94
N PHE A 3 11.60 -8.45 0.63
CA PHE A 3 10.88 -7.70 -0.38
C PHE A 3 10.36 -8.64 -1.46
N ARG A 4 9.10 -8.48 -1.82
CA ARG A 4 8.48 -9.10 -2.98
C ARG A 4 7.74 -8.02 -3.76
N GLY A 5 7.95 -7.94 -5.05
CA GLY A 5 7.34 -6.92 -5.87
C GLY A 5 7.94 -6.83 -7.25
N PHE A 6 7.80 -5.70 -7.92
CA PHE A 6 8.41 -5.43 -9.21
C PHE A 6 8.96 -3.99 -9.29
N ASN A 7 9.93 -3.77 -10.14
CA ASN A 7 10.73 -2.55 -10.12
C ASN A 7 10.20 -1.42 -10.99
N SER A 8 9.39 -1.70 -12.00
CA SER A 8 9.06 -0.69 -13.00
C SER A 8 7.67 -0.90 -13.58
N VAL A 9 6.69 -0.46 -12.81
CA VAL A 9 5.27 -0.60 -13.19
C VAL A 9 4.92 0.29 -14.36
N SER A 10 5.29 1.56 -14.29
CA SER A 10 4.90 2.56 -15.30
C SER A 10 5.38 2.18 -16.68
N ASP A 11 6.58 1.66 -16.77
CA ASP A 11 7.21 1.36 -18.03
C ASP A 11 6.64 0.09 -18.66
N MET A 12 6.37 -0.93 -17.86
CA MET A 12 5.68 -2.14 -18.30
C MET A 12 4.27 -1.80 -18.79
N TYR A 13 3.52 -0.99 -18.07
CA TYR A 13 2.18 -0.60 -18.48
C TYR A 13 2.18 0.25 -19.73
N THR A 14 3.08 1.21 -19.84
CA THR A 14 3.18 2.08 -20.99
C THR A 14 3.55 1.26 -22.23
N GLU A 15 4.56 0.43 -22.14
CA GLU A 15 5.00 -0.41 -23.26
C GLU A 15 3.90 -1.39 -23.70
N TRP A 16 3.25 -2.06 -22.76
CA TRP A 16 2.19 -3.02 -23.09
C TRP A 16 0.92 -2.33 -23.58
N ARG A 17 0.49 -1.26 -22.92
CA ARG A 17 -0.70 -0.50 -23.31
C ARG A 17 -0.53 0.13 -24.69
N ASP A 18 0.62 0.73 -24.96
CA ASP A 18 0.89 1.39 -26.24
C ASP A 18 0.90 0.38 -27.38
N VAL A 19 1.38 -0.83 -27.14
CA VAL A 19 1.39 -1.90 -28.16
C VAL A 19 0.00 -2.53 -28.37
N HIS A 20 -0.80 -2.71 -27.31
CA HIS A 20 -2.03 -3.52 -27.35
C HIS A 20 -3.31 -2.69 -27.34
N VAL A 21 -3.29 -1.51 -26.71
CA VAL A 21 -4.46 -0.63 -26.55
C VAL A 21 -4.35 0.60 -27.45
N ASN A 22 -3.16 1.18 -27.57
CA ASN A 22 -2.87 2.34 -28.39
C ASN A 22 -1.67 2.07 -29.30
N PRO A 23 -1.79 1.21 -30.28
CA PRO A 23 -0.65 0.84 -31.15
C PRO A 23 -0.09 2.01 -31.97
N GLU A 24 -0.82 3.13 -32.04
CA GLU A 24 -0.40 4.34 -32.74
C GLU A 24 0.54 5.23 -31.89
N VAL A 25 0.60 5.00 -30.57
CA VAL A 25 1.44 5.75 -29.63
C VAL A 25 2.69 4.92 -29.32
N ALA A 26 3.65 4.94 -30.21
CA ALA A 26 4.95 4.31 -29.92
C ALA A 26 5.66 5.06 -28.79
N LEU A 27 6.25 4.30 -27.84
CA LEU A 27 7.21 4.86 -26.89
C LEU A 27 8.33 5.55 -27.67
N SER A 28 8.79 6.70 -27.15
CA SER A 28 9.99 7.31 -27.73
C SER A 28 11.15 6.29 -27.67
N PRO A 29 11.98 6.20 -28.70
CA PRO A 29 13.12 5.28 -28.70
C PRO A 29 14.00 5.41 -27.45
N ASP A 30 14.22 6.62 -27.00
CA ASP A 30 15.06 6.93 -25.84
C ASP A 30 14.48 6.34 -24.53
N ARG A 31 13.17 6.40 -24.35
CA ARG A 31 12.50 5.84 -23.18
C ARG A 31 12.52 4.32 -23.21
N SER A 32 12.28 3.71 -24.37
CA SER A 32 12.35 2.27 -24.56
C SER A 32 13.75 1.71 -24.27
N GLU A 33 14.81 2.41 -24.70
CA GLU A 33 16.19 2.04 -24.42
C GLU A 33 16.55 2.19 -22.92
N TYR A 34 16.07 3.24 -22.25
CA TYR A 34 16.27 3.42 -20.83
C TYR A 34 15.62 2.24 -20.02
N ILE A 35 14.38 1.88 -20.35
CA ILE A 35 13.67 0.79 -19.68
C ILE A 35 14.42 -0.54 -19.83
N LYS A 36 14.94 -0.84 -21.03
CA LYS A 36 15.72 -2.04 -21.30
C LYS A 36 17.01 -2.14 -20.48
N GLN A 37 17.52 -1.01 -20.02
CA GLN A 37 18.75 -0.95 -19.21
C GLN A 37 18.46 -1.18 -17.71
N LEU A 38 17.21 -1.10 -17.26
CA LEU A 38 16.86 -1.32 -15.87
C LEU A 38 16.87 -2.82 -15.57
N PRO A 39 17.66 -3.27 -14.59
CA PRO A 39 17.65 -4.68 -14.20
C PRO A 39 16.27 -5.07 -13.66
N PHE A 40 15.77 -6.22 -14.07
CA PHE A 40 14.48 -6.77 -13.62
C PHE A 40 13.27 -5.86 -13.89
N SER A 41 13.30 -5.05 -14.94
CA SER A 41 12.25 -4.07 -15.24
C SER A 41 10.87 -4.68 -15.52
N LYS A 42 10.81 -5.94 -15.92
CA LYS A 42 9.58 -6.67 -16.26
C LYS A 42 9.34 -7.90 -15.39
N ASP A 43 10.05 -8.02 -14.28
CA ASP A 43 10.02 -9.21 -13.45
C ASP A 43 9.27 -9.00 -12.13
N ASP A 44 8.53 -10.03 -11.71
CA ASP A 44 8.23 -10.22 -10.30
C ASP A 44 9.52 -10.65 -9.61
N VAL A 45 9.91 -9.93 -8.57
CA VAL A 45 11.22 -10.08 -7.95
C VAL A 45 11.13 -10.38 -6.47
N HIS A 46 12.14 -11.06 -5.96
CA HIS A 46 12.38 -11.26 -4.55
C HIS A 46 13.76 -10.73 -4.16
N ALA A 47 13.85 -10.06 -3.04
CA ALA A 47 15.11 -9.60 -2.48
C ALA A 47 15.10 -9.67 -0.96
N VAL A 48 16.24 -9.90 -0.37
CA VAL A 48 16.47 -9.79 1.06
C VAL A 48 17.58 -8.76 1.32
N ARG A 49 17.55 -8.14 2.48
CA ARG A 49 18.54 -7.14 2.86
C ARG A 49 19.96 -7.71 2.77
N GLY A 50 20.81 -7.04 2.01
CA GLY A 50 22.20 -7.46 1.79
C GLY A 50 22.37 -8.61 0.80
N GLY A 51 21.28 -9.12 0.23
CA GLY A 51 21.29 -10.12 -0.84
C GLY A 51 21.10 -9.51 -2.22
N GLU A 52 21.29 -10.33 -3.24
CA GLU A 52 20.99 -9.97 -4.62
C GLU A 52 19.49 -10.06 -4.89
N GLN A 53 19.00 -9.21 -5.78
CA GLN A 53 17.65 -9.28 -6.29
C GLN A 53 17.52 -10.47 -7.25
N GLN A 54 16.46 -11.24 -7.10
CA GLN A 54 16.19 -12.44 -7.88
C GLN A 54 14.90 -12.28 -8.68
N ALA A 55 14.96 -12.49 -9.99
CA ALA A 55 13.78 -12.63 -10.82
C ALA A 55 13.03 -13.93 -10.45
N ILE A 56 11.73 -13.84 -10.26
CA ILE A 56 10.86 -14.98 -9.99
C ILE A 56 10.16 -15.42 -11.26
N ALA A 57 9.64 -14.46 -12.02
CA ALA A 57 8.95 -14.69 -13.27
C ALA A 57 8.81 -13.38 -14.06
N ASP A 58 8.75 -13.49 -15.37
CA ASP A 58 8.34 -12.37 -16.24
C ASP A 58 6.88 -12.00 -15.96
N ILE A 59 6.60 -10.71 -15.82
CA ILE A 59 5.24 -10.22 -15.68
C ILE A 59 4.63 -10.06 -17.07
N THR A 60 3.74 -10.96 -17.40
CA THR A 60 2.89 -10.93 -18.58
C THR A 60 1.45 -10.55 -18.19
N PRO A 61 0.56 -10.15 -19.13
CA PRO A 61 -0.84 -9.94 -18.80
C PRO A 61 -1.48 -11.12 -18.06
N LYS A 62 -1.16 -12.34 -18.48
CA LYS A 62 -1.64 -13.55 -17.80
C LYS A 62 -1.08 -13.73 -16.39
N TYR A 63 0.18 -13.38 -16.19
CA TYR A 63 0.79 -13.39 -14.84
C TYR A 63 0.17 -12.34 -13.92
N MET A 64 -0.20 -11.18 -14.49
CA MET A 64 -0.84 -10.09 -13.73
C MET A 64 -2.20 -10.49 -13.16
N GLU A 65 -2.97 -11.36 -13.82
CA GLU A 65 -4.23 -11.87 -13.28
C GLU A 65 -4.05 -12.61 -11.94
N ASP A 66 -2.88 -13.18 -11.70
CA ASP A 66 -2.58 -13.94 -10.49
C ASP A 66 -1.71 -13.16 -9.48
N LEU A 67 -1.26 -11.95 -9.83
CA LEU A 67 -0.19 -11.26 -9.10
C LEU A 67 -0.59 -10.94 -7.65
N ASP A 68 -1.76 -10.34 -7.44
CA ASP A 68 -2.25 -9.99 -6.11
C ASP A 68 -2.49 -11.25 -5.24
N GLN A 69 -2.92 -12.37 -5.84
CA GLN A 69 -3.04 -13.65 -5.11
C GLN A 69 -1.68 -14.21 -4.71
N ARG A 70 -0.67 -14.11 -5.58
CA ARG A 70 0.70 -14.56 -5.28
C ARG A 70 1.33 -13.73 -4.16
N TRP A 71 1.12 -12.43 -4.19
CA TRP A 71 1.61 -11.55 -3.15
C TRP A 71 0.83 -11.72 -1.84
N MET A 72 -0.47 -11.99 -1.90
CA MET A 72 -1.27 -12.36 -0.72
C MET A 72 -0.69 -13.60 -0.05
N ASP A 73 -0.42 -14.66 -0.81
CA ASP A 73 0.18 -15.88 -0.29
C ASP A 73 1.55 -15.62 0.37
N TYR A 74 2.32 -14.71 -0.22
CA TYR A 74 3.60 -14.28 0.34
C TYR A 74 3.41 -13.50 1.65
N GLY A 75 2.47 -12.57 1.69
CA GLY A 75 2.11 -11.81 2.88
C GLY A 75 1.62 -12.71 4.03
N VAL A 76 0.75 -13.67 3.72
CA VAL A 76 0.28 -14.68 4.69
C VAL A 76 1.45 -15.49 5.26
N LYS A 77 2.34 -16.01 4.40
CA LYS A 77 3.56 -16.74 4.83
C LYS A 77 4.47 -15.87 5.70
N PHE A 78 4.60 -14.58 5.36
CA PHE A 78 5.35 -13.64 6.17
C PHE A 78 4.72 -13.48 7.56
N LEU A 79 3.41 -13.27 7.66
CA LEU A 79 2.70 -13.13 8.93
C LEU A 79 2.79 -14.42 9.76
N ASP A 80 2.63 -15.59 9.16
CA ASP A 80 2.80 -16.89 9.85
C ASP A 80 4.24 -17.11 10.34
N LYS A 81 5.24 -16.60 9.63
CA LYS A 81 6.65 -16.59 10.07
C LYS A 81 6.84 -15.65 11.25
N MET A 82 6.26 -14.44 11.18
CA MET A 82 6.41 -13.44 12.25
C MET A 82 5.66 -13.84 13.52
N ALA A 83 4.60 -14.64 13.43
CA ALA A 83 3.91 -15.19 14.60
C ALA A 83 4.79 -16.11 15.46
N LYS A 84 5.88 -16.62 14.90
CA LYS A 84 6.87 -17.48 15.58
C LYS A 84 8.12 -16.71 16.02
N SER A 85 8.12 -15.40 15.85
CA SER A 85 9.25 -14.53 16.14
C SER A 85 8.92 -13.60 17.31
N ASP A 86 9.88 -13.39 18.19
CA ASP A 86 9.79 -12.39 19.27
C ASP A 86 10.06 -10.97 18.79
N LYS A 87 10.36 -10.81 17.49
CA LYS A 87 10.64 -9.49 16.90
C LYS A 87 9.38 -8.84 16.37
N PRO A 88 9.21 -7.52 16.55
CA PRO A 88 8.17 -6.77 15.88
C PRO A 88 8.39 -6.79 14.36
N PHE A 89 7.33 -6.52 13.59
CA PHE A 89 7.43 -6.38 12.15
C PHE A 89 6.78 -5.09 11.65
N PHE A 90 7.22 -4.66 10.50
CA PHE A 90 6.57 -3.68 9.65
C PHE A 90 6.29 -4.36 8.31
N LEU A 91 5.04 -4.39 7.89
CA LEU A 91 4.62 -4.91 6.59
C LEU A 91 4.00 -3.79 5.77
N TYR A 92 4.68 -3.35 4.74
CA TYR A 92 4.12 -2.53 3.68
C TYR A 92 3.60 -3.47 2.59
N TYR A 93 2.29 -3.41 2.33
CA TYR A 93 1.62 -4.27 1.38
C TYR A 93 0.90 -3.42 0.33
N GLY A 94 1.42 -3.37 -0.88
CA GLY A 94 0.81 -2.69 -2.01
C GLY A 94 0.07 -3.68 -2.89
N THR A 95 -1.24 -3.46 -3.09
CA THR A 95 -1.98 -4.21 -4.08
C THR A 95 -1.84 -3.54 -5.45
N ARG A 96 -1.92 -4.33 -6.50
CA ARG A 96 -1.97 -3.80 -7.86
C ARG A 96 -3.41 -3.56 -8.34
N GLY A 97 -4.39 -4.22 -7.73
CA GLY A 97 -5.74 -4.40 -8.25
C GLY A 97 -6.53 -3.15 -8.64
N CYS A 98 -6.21 -1.97 -8.08
CA CYS A 98 -6.91 -0.71 -8.39
C CYS A 98 -6.25 0.10 -9.50
N HIS A 99 -5.07 -0.29 -9.96
CA HIS A 99 -4.40 0.38 -11.06
C HIS A 99 -4.92 -0.13 -12.41
N PHE A 100 -5.08 0.75 -13.37
CA PHE A 100 -5.30 0.34 -14.76
C PHE A 100 -3.96 -0.21 -15.35
N ASP A 101 -3.98 -1.12 -16.29
CA ASP A 101 -5.14 -1.86 -16.76
C ASP A 101 -5.52 -2.92 -15.73
N ASN A 102 -6.81 -3.13 -15.56
CA ASN A 102 -7.31 -4.02 -14.53
C ASN A 102 -7.36 -5.46 -15.02
N TYR A 103 -6.65 -6.35 -14.35
CA TYR A 103 -6.58 -7.79 -14.60
C TYR A 103 -7.01 -8.54 -13.33
N PRO A 104 -8.32 -8.66 -13.06
CA PRO A 104 -8.78 -9.42 -11.91
C PRO A 104 -8.42 -10.90 -12.11
N ASN A 105 -8.11 -11.58 -11.02
CA ASN A 105 -7.96 -13.02 -11.05
C ASN A 105 -9.27 -13.67 -11.54
N ALA A 106 -9.16 -14.74 -12.30
CA ALA A 106 -10.32 -15.44 -12.89
C ALA A 106 -11.40 -15.83 -11.86
N LYS A 107 -11.03 -16.06 -10.60
CA LYS A 107 -11.93 -16.31 -9.48
C LYS A 107 -12.92 -15.16 -9.24
N TYR A 108 -12.52 -13.92 -9.57
CA TYR A 108 -13.30 -12.72 -9.31
C TYR A 108 -13.98 -12.15 -10.55
N ALA A 109 -13.70 -12.69 -11.73
CA ALA A 109 -14.29 -12.22 -12.97
C ALA A 109 -15.84 -12.24 -12.89
N GLY A 110 -16.45 -11.08 -13.11
CA GLY A 110 -17.90 -10.89 -13.03
C GLY A 110 -18.48 -10.88 -11.61
N SER A 111 -17.68 -10.87 -10.56
CA SER A 111 -18.13 -10.89 -9.16
C SER A 111 -18.63 -9.53 -8.67
N SER A 112 -18.18 -8.44 -9.29
CA SER A 112 -18.55 -7.09 -8.90
C SER A 112 -19.98 -6.74 -9.37
N PRO A 113 -20.80 -6.10 -8.50
CA PRO A 113 -22.08 -5.52 -8.93
C PRO A 113 -21.94 -4.47 -10.05
N ALA A 114 -20.80 -3.81 -10.15
CA ALA A 114 -20.50 -2.84 -11.20
C ALA A 114 -20.25 -3.48 -12.56
N ARG A 115 -20.03 -4.81 -12.60
CA ARG A 115 -19.75 -5.59 -13.82
C ARG A 115 -18.62 -5.01 -14.67
N THR A 116 -17.57 -4.55 -14.00
CA THR A 116 -16.35 -4.00 -14.63
C THR A 116 -15.13 -4.72 -14.07
N SER A 117 -14.06 -4.84 -14.86
CA SER A 117 -12.79 -5.40 -14.39
C SER A 117 -12.21 -4.62 -13.21
N TYR A 118 -12.38 -3.29 -13.17
CA TYR A 118 -12.03 -2.48 -12.01
C TYR A 118 -12.79 -2.92 -10.75
N GLY A 119 -14.10 -3.08 -10.87
CA GLY A 119 -14.93 -3.54 -9.75
C GLY A 119 -14.53 -4.95 -9.27
N ASP A 120 -14.23 -5.86 -10.21
CA ASP A 120 -13.77 -7.21 -9.89
C ASP A 120 -12.42 -7.20 -9.15
N CYS A 121 -11.48 -6.33 -9.56
CA CYS A 121 -10.24 -6.10 -8.84
C CYS A 121 -10.48 -5.53 -7.44
N MET A 122 -11.49 -4.67 -7.23
CA MET A 122 -11.85 -4.17 -5.90
C MET A 122 -12.38 -5.29 -5.00
N VAL A 123 -13.16 -6.24 -5.55
CA VAL A 123 -13.60 -7.44 -4.81
C VAL A 123 -12.41 -8.32 -4.44
N GLU A 124 -11.48 -8.52 -5.36
CA GLU A 124 -10.23 -9.25 -5.13
C GLU A 124 -9.40 -8.60 -4.01
N MET A 125 -9.20 -7.30 -4.07
CA MET A 125 -8.46 -6.56 -3.07
C MET A 125 -9.09 -6.67 -1.68
N ASN A 126 -10.43 -6.62 -1.59
CA ASN A 126 -11.13 -6.84 -0.33
C ASN A 126 -10.85 -8.25 0.23
N ASP A 127 -10.79 -9.27 -0.62
CA ASP A 127 -10.48 -10.64 -0.22
C ASP A 127 -9.00 -10.79 0.22
N VAL A 128 -8.08 -10.12 -0.47
CA VAL A 128 -6.67 -10.03 -0.08
C VAL A 128 -6.55 -9.44 1.33
N PHE A 129 -7.16 -8.29 1.57
CA PHE A 129 -7.17 -7.66 2.89
C PHE A 129 -7.77 -8.58 3.96
N ALA A 130 -8.93 -9.20 3.65
CA ALA A 130 -9.60 -10.12 4.57
C ALA A 130 -8.72 -11.33 4.94
N ASN A 131 -7.92 -11.85 4.02
CA ASN A 131 -7.00 -12.96 4.29
C ASN A 131 -5.83 -12.54 5.19
N LEU A 132 -5.24 -11.36 4.95
CA LEU A 132 -4.19 -10.82 5.83
C LEU A 132 -4.74 -10.56 7.23
N TYR A 133 -5.91 -9.94 7.34
CA TYR A 133 -6.58 -9.69 8.62
C TYR A 133 -6.87 -10.99 9.40
N LYS A 134 -7.49 -11.97 8.75
CA LYS A 134 -7.78 -13.28 9.36
C LYS A 134 -6.50 -14.02 9.79
N THR A 135 -5.41 -13.83 9.06
CA THR A 135 -4.11 -14.41 9.42
C THR A 135 -3.57 -13.80 10.70
N LEU A 136 -3.64 -12.47 10.83
CA LEU A 136 -3.28 -11.78 12.08
C LEU A 136 -4.13 -12.25 13.26
N GLU A 137 -5.44 -12.37 13.05
CA GLU A 137 -6.38 -12.83 14.07
C GLU A 137 -6.07 -14.27 14.50
N LYS A 138 -5.97 -15.20 13.55
CA LYS A 138 -5.58 -16.61 13.77
C LYS A 138 -4.27 -16.75 14.54
N ASN A 139 -3.32 -15.90 14.23
CA ASN A 139 -1.97 -15.91 14.82
C ASN A 139 -1.91 -15.21 16.19
N GLY A 140 -3.01 -14.63 16.68
CA GLY A 140 -3.03 -13.87 17.93
C GLY A 140 -2.26 -12.54 17.88
N GLN A 141 -1.97 -12.03 16.67
CA GLN A 141 -1.20 -10.81 16.46
C GLN A 141 -2.08 -9.56 16.37
N LEU A 142 -3.39 -9.73 16.12
CA LEU A 142 -4.30 -8.62 15.79
C LEU A 142 -4.43 -7.59 16.92
N ASP A 143 -4.39 -8.04 18.19
CA ASP A 143 -4.59 -7.16 19.36
C ASP A 143 -3.43 -6.16 19.54
N ASN A 144 -2.26 -6.48 18.99
CA ASN A 144 -1.08 -5.60 19.05
C ASN A 144 -0.52 -5.26 17.65
N THR A 145 -1.40 -5.12 16.68
CA THR A 145 -1.07 -4.66 15.32
C THR A 145 -1.87 -3.43 14.99
N LEU A 146 -1.17 -2.35 14.64
CA LEU A 146 -1.77 -1.19 13.98
C LEU A 146 -1.94 -1.52 12.50
N ILE A 147 -3.16 -1.40 11.98
CA ILE A 147 -3.48 -1.58 10.57
C ILE A 147 -3.85 -0.22 9.98
N VAL A 148 -3.15 0.19 8.94
CA VAL A 148 -3.48 1.37 8.13
C VAL A 148 -3.85 0.89 6.73
N PHE A 149 -5.04 1.25 6.29
CA PHE A 149 -5.51 0.99 4.93
C PHE A 149 -5.72 2.32 4.21
N THR A 150 -5.11 2.49 3.05
CA THR A 150 -5.17 3.74 2.29
C THR A 150 -4.88 3.52 0.81
N SER A 151 -4.87 4.61 0.04
CA SER A 151 -4.43 4.64 -1.36
C SER A 151 -3.38 5.75 -1.54
N ASP A 152 -2.60 5.66 -2.60
CA ASP A 152 -1.54 6.63 -2.93
C ASP A 152 -2.07 7.91 -3.58
N ASN A 153 -3.16 7.82 -4.32
CA ASN A 153 -3.80 8.96 -4.99
C ASN A 153 -5.28 8.72 -5.29
N GLY A 154 -5.94 9.75 -5.73
CA GLY A 154 -7.30 9.68 -6.22
C GLY A 154 -7.44 8.91 -7.53
N PRO A 155 -8.67 8.72 -8.03
CA PRO A 155 -8.92 7.87 -9.18
C PRO A 155 -8.34 8.45 -10.48
N GLU A 156 -7.90 7.56 -11.37
CA GLU A 156 -7.56 7.86 -12.76
C GLU A 156 -8.85 8.06 -13.55
N ALA A 157 -9.15 9.28 -13.93
CA ALA A 157 -10.44 9.63 -14.56
C ALA A 157 -10.46 9.44 -16.08
N GLU A 158 -9.30 9.32 -16.69
CA GLU A 158 -9.17 9.32 -18.16
C GLU A 158 -9.24 7.92 -18.78
N VAL A 159 -9.04 6.88 -17.97
CA VAL A 159 -8.99 5.49 -18.44
C VAL A 159 -10.13 4.67 -17.86
N PRO A 160 -11.23 4.44 -18.61
CA PRO A 160 -12.31 3.58 -18.16
C PRO A 160 -11.94 2.07 -18.26
N PRO A 161 -12.52 1.18 -17.43
CA PRO A 161 -13.37 1.50 -16.28
C PRO A 161 -12.53 1.92 -15.08
N HIS A 162 -12.94 2.96 -14.38
CA HIS A 162 -12.20 3.53 -13.25
C HIS A 162 -13.12 3.94 -12.10
N GLY A 163 -12.52 4.16 -10.92
CA GLY A 163 -13.20 4.80 -9.79
C GLY A 163 -13.54 6.25 -10.09
N ARG A 164 -14.45 6.81 -9.29
CA ARG A 164 -14.85 8.22 -9.37
C ARG A 164 -14.85 8.82 -7.97
N THR A 165 -14.64 10.12 -7.92
CA THR A 165 -14.72 10.92 -6.71
C THR A 165 -15.68 12.09 -6.94
N PRO A 166 -16.42 12.55 -5.92
CA PRO A 166 -17.23 13.77 -6.03
C PRO A 166 -16.39 15.05 -6.01
N PHE A 167 -15.10 14.94 -5.72
CA PHE A 167 -14.20 16.08 -5.61
C PHE A 167 -13.65 16.48 -6.99
N ARG A 168 -13.28 17.76 -7.10
CA ARG A 168 -12.64 18.30 -8.30
C ARG A 168 -11.26 17.65 -8.50
N GLY A 169 -10.92 17.38 -9.76
CA GLY A 169 -9.64 16.79 -10.16
C GLY A 169 -9.63 15.27 -10.11
N ALA A 170 -8.51 14.70 -10.41
CA ALA A 170 -8.23 13.28 -10.48
C ALA A 170 -6.74 13.04 -10.23
N LYS A 171 -6.28 11.79 -10.29
CA LYS A 171 -4.87 11.42 -10.24
C LYS A 171 -4.00 12.37 -11.10
N GLY A 172 -2.85 12.76 -10.59
CA GLY A 172 -1.95 13.71 -11.24
C GLY A 172 -2.29 15.18 -11.00
N SER A 173 -3.37 15.50 -10.28
CA SER A 173 -3.70 16.87 -9.90
C SER A 173 -3.56 17.11 -8.39
N THR A 174 -3.32 18.36 -8.01
CA THR A 174 -3.26 18.81 -6.60
C THR A 174 -4.64 19.17 -6.03
N TRP A 175 -5.70 18.91 -6.76
CA TRP A 175 -7.07 19.09 -6.29
C TRP A 175 -7.49 17.92 -5.38
N GLU A 176 -8.51 18.15 -4.54
CA GLU A 176 -9.07 17.13 -3.64
C GLU A 176 -9.33 15.77 -4.32
N GLY A 177 -9.78 15.77 -5.58
CA GLY A 177 -9.99 14.54 -6.34
C GLY A 177 -8.70 13.78 -6.71
N GLY A 178 -7.55 14.45 -6.65
CA GLY A 178 -6.26 13.82 -6.91
C GLY A 178 -5.53 13.34 -5.67
N VAL A 179 -5.74 14.01 -4.53
CA VAL A 179 -4.95 13.78 -3.30
C VAL A 179 -5.79 13.19 -2.16
N ARG A 180 -7.10 13.37 -2.17
CA ARG A 180 -7.98 12.84 -1.11
C ARG A 180 -8.34 11.39 -1.38
N VAL A 181 -7.92 10.51 -0.48
CA VAL A 181 -8.09 9.06 -0.59
C VAL A 181 -8.84 8.48 0.60
N PRO A 182 -9.59 7.37 0.42
CA PRO A 182 -10.18 6.67 1.54
C PRO A 182 -9.07 6.11 2.43
N THR A 183 -9.17 6.40 3.73
CA THR A 183 -8.19 5.91 4.70
C THR A 183 -8.92 5.45 5.95
N PHE A 184 -8.50 4.32 6.50
CA PHE A 184 -8.87 3.94 7.86
C PHE A 184 -7.68 3.43 8.63
N VAL A 185 -7.73 3.64 9.93
CA VAL A 185 -6.73 3.18 10.89
C VAL A 185 -7.44 2.33 11.93
N TYR A 186 -6.90 1.14 12.17
CA TYR A 186 -7.47 0.18 13.10
C TYR A 186 -6.39 -0.37 14.05
N TRP A 187 -6.70 -0.33 15.33
CA TRP A 187 -5.93 -1.04 16.36
C TRP A 187 -6.91 -1.51 17.42
N LYS A 188 -7.06 -2.81 17.53
CA LYS A 188 -8.06 -3.45 18.38
C LYS A 188 -7.90 -3.01 19.85
N GLY A 189 -8.97 -2.49 20.44
CA GLY A 189 -8.98 -2.01 21.82
C GLY A 189 -8.28 -0.66 22.07
N MET A 190 -7.45 -0.18 21.14
CA MET A 190 -6.72 1.07 21.26
C MET A 190 -7.39 2.25 20.55
N ILE A 191 -7.95 2.01 19.38
CA ILE A 191 -8.64 3.04 18.58
C ILE A 191 -10.14 2.75 18.60
N GLN A 192 -10.92 3.69 19.14
CA GLN A 192 -12.38 3.56 19.11
C GLN A 192 -12.95 3.91 17.75
N PRO A 193 -14.02 3.22 17.29
CA PRO A 193 -14.67 3.52 16.01
C PRO A 193 -15.14 4.98 15.96
N ARG A 194 -14.62 5.74 15.00
CA ARG A 194 -15.00 7.15 14.78
C ARG A 194 -14.76 7.55 13.31
N LYS A 195 -15.34 8.69 12.93
CA LYS A 195 -14.97 9.42 11.71
C LYS A 195 -14.27 10.71 12.13
N SER A 196 -13.31 11.16 11.34
CA SER A 196 -12.60 12.40 11.57
C SER A 196 -12.41 13.14 10.24
N ASP A 197 -12.48 14.46 10.29
CA ASP A 197 -12.13 15.36 9.19
C ASP A 197 -10.71 15.94 9.35
N GLY A 198 -9.93 15.42 10.31
CA GLY A 198 -8.54 15.80 10.47
C GLY A 198 -7.70 15.38 9.25
N ILE A 199 -6.73 16.23 8.93
CA ILE A 199 -5.83 15.98 7.80
C ILE A 199 -4.71 15.06 8.27
N VAL A 200 -4.50 13.98 7.51
CA VAL A 200 -3.37 13.06 7.64
C VAL A 200 -2.75 12.91 6.27
N ASP A 201 -1.46 13.16 6.16
CA ASP A 201 -0.67 12.91 4.96
C ASP A 201 0.01 11.53 5.04
N LEU A 202 0.27 10.93 3.89
CA LEU A 202 0.98 9.64 3.86
C LEU A 202 2.41 9.73 4.38
N ALA A 203 3.04 10.91 4.27
CA ALA A 203 4.34 11.18 4.86
C ALA A 203 4.32 11.07 6.40
N ASP A 204 3.17 11.30 7.04
CA ASP A 204 2.99 11.21 8.48
C ASP A 204 3.12 9.78 9.01
N LEU A 205 2.89 8.78 8.15
CA LEU A 205 2.95 7.38 8.56
C LEU A 205 4.35 6.95 9.01
N PHE A 206 5.41 7.54 8.44
CA PHE A 206 6.78 7.21 8.80
C PHE A 206 7.12 7.63 10.24
N PRO A 207 7.03 8.93 10.63
CA PRO A 207 7.30 9.34 12.01
C PRO A 207 6.32 8.72 13.00
N THR A 208 5.05 8.55 12.65
CA THR A 208 4.04 7.91 13.50
C THR A 208 4.38 6.44 13.78
N ALA A 209 4.78 5.68 12.76
CA ALA A 209 5.20 4.30 12.94
C ALA A 209 6.43 4.17 13.84
N LEU A 210 7.38 5.09 13.71
CA LEU A 210 8.57 5.12 14.56
C LEU A 210 8.25 5.48 16.01
N ASP A 211 7.37 6.45 16.25
CA ASP A 211 6.93 6.79 17.61
C ASP A 211 6.25 5.61 18.28
N LEU A 212 5.30 5.00 17.62
CA LEU A 212 4.59 3.81 18.10
C LEU A 212 5.51 2.59 18.31
N ALA A 213 6.60 2.51 17.56
CA ALA A 213 7.66 1.50 17.77
C ALA A 213 8.64 1.84 18.92
N GLY A 214 8.37 2.90 19.69
CA GLY A 214 9.19 3.32 20.84
C GLY A 214 10.36 4.25 20.46
N HIS A 215 10.32 4.89 19.31
CA HIS A 215 11.31 5.88 18.86
C HIS A 215 10.68 7.27 18.72
N PRO A 216 10.28 7.94 19.81
CA PRO A 216 9.58 9.24 19.76
C PRO A 216 10.43 10.34 19.12
N GLY A 217 9.78 11.25 18.46
CA GLY A 217 10.19 12.41 17.66
C GLY A 217 11.67 12.85 17.66
N ALA A 218 12.23 13.19 18.81
CA ALA A 218 13.64 13.61 18.90
C ALA A 218 14.65 12.51 18.51
N LYS A 219 14.26 11.25 18.53
CA LYS A 219 15.11 10.11 18.11
C LYS A 219 14.99 9.80 16.62
N VAL A 220 13.89 10.18 15.98
CA VAL A 220 13.68 9.96 14.53
C VAL A 220 14.74 10.66 13.71
N ALA A 221 15.10 11.88 14.07
CA ALA A 221 16.16 12.64 13.42
C ALA A 221 17.55 11.95 13.46
N ASN A 222 17.76 11.03 14.39
CA ASN A 222 19.00 10.24 14.48
C ASN A 222 18.96 8.94 13.65
N LEU A 223 17.78 8.56 13.16
CA LEU A 223 17.59 7.34 12.38
C LEU A 223 17.70 7.56 10.87
N VAL A 224 17.68 8.82 10.44
CA VAL A 224 17.79 9.20 9.04
C VAL A 224 19.09 9.95 8.78
N PRO A 225 19.65 9.90 7.55
CA PRO A 225 20.81 10.70 7.19
C PRO A 225 20.54 12.19 7.42
N LYS A 226 21.54 12.95 7.89
CA LYS A 226 21.43 14.40 8.14
C LYS A 226 21.03 15.22 6.91
N THR A 227 21.18 14.65 5.74
CA THR A 227 20.80 15.23 4.45
C THR A 227 19.35 14.92 4.05
N THR A 228 18.64 14.12 4.85
CA THR A 228 17.25 13.73 4.60
C THR A 228 16.33 14.60 5.43
N PHE A 229 15.41 15.28 4.77
CA PHE A 229 14.31 15.99 5.41
C PHE A 229 13.07 15.07 5.50
N ILE A 230 12.36 15.15 6.63
CA ILE A 230 11.11 14.41 6.84
C ILE A 230 9.99 15.44 6.89
N ASP A 231 9.10 15.41 5.92
CA ASP A 231 7.95 16.32 5.82
C ASP A 231 6.81 15.94 6.76
N GLY A 232 6.68 14.63 7.04
CA GLY A 232 5.60 14.10 7.85
C GLY A 232 5.70 14.47 9.32
N VAL A 233 4.55 14.56 9.97
CA VAL A 233 4.41 14.80 11.40
C VAL A 233 3.87 13.55 12.11
N ASP A 234 4.25 13.35 13.34
CA ASP A 234 3.74 12.25 14.16
C ASP A 234 2.25 12.44 14.48
N GLN A 235 1.43 11.48 14.07
CA GLN A 235 -0.01 11.44 14.26
C GLN A 235 -0.44 10.48 15.38
N THR A 236 0.47 10.00 16.20
CA THR A 236 0.18 9.04 17.28
C THR A 236 -0.94 9.56 18.18
N SER A 237 -0.83 10.80 18.66
CA SER A 237 -1.85 11.40 19.51
C SER A 237 -3.20 11.50 18.79
N PHE A 238 -3.21 11.88 17.52
CA PHE A 238 -4.43 11.98 16.72
C PHE A 238 -5.09 10.61 16.52
N PHE A 239 -4.35 9.56 16.27
CA PHE A 239 -4.90 8.21 16.09
C PHE A 239 -5.41 7.62 17.40
N LEU A 240 -4.69 7.83 18.51
CA LEU A 240 -5.02 7.28 19.81
C LEU A 240 -5.98 8.16 20.63
N GLU A 241 -6.34 9.34 20.13
CA GLU A 241 -7.19 10.29 20.84
C GLU A 241 -8.54 9.67 21.19
N GLN A 242 -8.62 9.14 22.39
CA GLN A 242 -9.89 8.96 23.06
C GLN A 242 -10.41 10.38 23.33
N MET A 243 -11.65 10.67 23.03
CA MET A 243 -12.27 11.94 23.40
C MET A 243 -12.01 12.18 24.88
N VAL A 244 -10.95 12.91 25.19
CA VAL A 244 -10.69 13.37 26.53
C VAL A 244 -11.72 14.46 26.81
N SER A 245 -12.80 14.07 27.46
CA SER A 245 -13.48 15.02 28.35
C SER A 245 -12.41 15.59 29.26
N LEU A 246 -12.30 16.91 29.30
CA LEU A 246 -11.22 17.74 29.89
C LEU A 246 -10.91 17.53 31.39
N THR A 247 -11.04 16.35 31.97
CA THR A 247 -10.96 16.21 33.43
C THR A 247 -10.03 15.15 33.99
N VAL A 248 -9.43 14.25 33.22
CA VAL A 248 -8.44 13.31 33.80
C VAL A 248 -7.39 12.92 32.76
N ARG A 249 -6.13 13.23 33.01
CA ARG A 249 -5.01 12.57 32.35
C ARG A 249 -4.97 11.12 32.84
N PRO A 250 -5.14 10.09 31.99
CA PRO A 250 -4.75 8.74 32.36
C PRO A 250 -3.22 8.71 32.49
N SER A 251 -2.73 8.00 33.46
CA SER A 251 -1.33 7.66 33.59
C SER A 251 -0.88 7.00 32.25
N THR A 252 0.17 7.54 31.67
CA THR A 252 0.79 7.05 30.43
C THR A 252 1.26 5.62 30.59
N THR A 253 0.40 4.66 30.28
CA THR A 253 0.89 3.34 29.90
C THR A 253 1.48 3.50 28.49
N SER A 254 2.79 3.38 28.39
CA SER A 254 3.50 3.34 27.12
C SER A 254 2.99 2.15 26.31
N SER A 255 2.08 2.42 25.39
CA SER A 255 1.56 1.39 24.47
C SER A 255 2.48 1.36 23.27
N THR A 256 3.43 0.43 23.25
CA THR A 256 4.29 0.19 22.11
C THR A 256 3.60 -0.80 21.17
N VAL A 257 3.44 -0.43 19.91
CA VAL A 257 2.93 -1.35 18.91
C VAL A 257 4.02 -2.35 18.54
N ASN A 258 3.70 -3.63 18.54
CA ASN A 258 4.65 -4.67 18.15
C ASN A 258 4.63 -4.95 16.65
N SER A 259 3.58 -4.52 15.96
CA SER A 259 3.45 -4.81 14.53
C SER A 259 2.67 -3.72 13.82
N LEU A 260 3.08 -3.38 12.62
CA LEU A 260 2.39 -2.46 11.73
C LEU A 260 2.15 -3.16 10.39
N LEU A 261 0.90 -3.23 10.00
CA LEU A 261 0.47 -3.62 8.67
C LEU A 261 -0.07 -2.40 7.95
N CYS A 262 0.65 -1.92 6.96
CA CYS A 262 0.14 -0.94 6.01
C CYS A 262 -0.35 -1.67 4.77
N VAL A 263 -1.65 -1.63 4.52
CA VAL A 263 -2.22 -2.10 3.26
C VAL A 263 -2.42 -0.89 2.37
N TRP A 264 -1.74 -0.91 1.25
CA TRP A 264 -1.70 0.16 0.28
C TRP A 264 -2.38 -0.25 -1.02
N MET A 265 -3.29 0.54 -1.50
CA MET A 265 -3.86 0.36 -2.83
C MET A 265 -2.99 1.10 -3.84
N SER A 266 -2.19 0.35 -4.61
CA SER A 266 -1.32 0.97 -5.60
C SER A 266 -2.11 1.48 -6.81
N SER A 267 -1.99 2.75 -7.06
CA SER A 267 -2.17 3.33 -8.38
C SER A 267 -0.87 4.06 -8.69
N SER A 268 -0.04 3.52 -9.55
CA SER A 268 1.37 3.91 -9.73
C SER A 268 1.60 5.41 -9.85
N ILE A 269 2.68 5.86 -9.23
CA ILE A 269 3.29 7.17 -9.47
C ILE A 269 3.96 7.12 -10.84
N THR A 270 3.51 7.93 -11.77
CA THR A 270 4.30 8.35 -12.91
C THR A 270 4.83 9.74 -12.60
N SER A 271 6.11 9.83 -12.30
CA SER A 271 6.86 11.10 -12.34
C SER A 271 7.04 11.55 -13.77
#